data_6a45d3664ef628370d30d3ec3a70b122
#
_entry.id   6a45d3664ef628370d30d3ec3a70b122
#
_cell.length_a   1.000
_cell.length_b   1.000
_cell.length_c   1.000
_cell.angle_alpha   90.00
_cell.angle_beta   90.00
_cell.angle_gamma   90.00
#
_symmetry.space_group_name_H-M   'P 1'
#
loop_
_entity.id
_entity.type
_entity.pdbx_description
1 polymer ?
#
loop_
_entity_poly.entity_id
_entity_poly.type
_entity_poly.pdbx_seq_one_letter_code
_entity_poly.pdbx_strand_id
1 'polypeptide(L)'
;MKCHIIEKKDCAVARIFGPADGKTSFLIKDIVHTEFDGCCPRIILDMANMDDSNDITTQLSVITAFKKEVDMMNGFLKICSLKPRVKDYLLKNRLDRIFDIYEDLGSAEKSPWERKRYGKEQQRDTGTAA
;
A
#
# COMPACT_ATOMS: atom_id res chain seq x y z
N MET A 1 10.59 -10.64 -7.26
CA MET A 1 10.21 -9.25 -6.99
C MET A 1 11.38 -8.51 -6.38
N LYS A 2 11.56 -7.29 -6.76
CA LYS A 2 12.56 -6.40 -6.17
C LYS A 2 11.86 -5.19 -5.60
N CYS A 3 12.39 -4.67 -4.51
CA CYS A 3 11.84 -3.48 -3.89
C CYS A 3 12.97 -2.48 -3.63
N HIS A 4 12.77 -1.26 -4.12
CA HIS A 4 13.70 -0.17 -3.88
C HIS A 4 13.10 0.78 -2.88
N ILE A 5 13.82 1.07 -1.81
CA ILE A 5 13.34 2.02 -0.81
C ILE A 5 14.07 3.34 -1.02
N ILE A 6 13.30 4.41 -1.17
CA ILE A 6 13.84 5.74 -1.34
C ILE A 6 13.37 6.57 -0.17
N GLU A 7 14.30 7.01 0.66
CA GLU A 7 13.93 7.81 1.82
C GLU A 7 13.70 9.26 1.42
N LYS A 8 12.64 9.83 1.92
CA LYS A 8 12.29 11.22 1.70
C LYS A 8 12.18 11.90 3.06
N LYS A 9 11.99 13.20 3.04
CA LYS A 9 11.96 13.97 4.29
C LYS A 9 10.89 13.47 5.26
N ASP A 10 9.68 13.26 4.77
CA ASP A 10 8.57 12.92 5.63
C ASP A 10 8.04 11.50 5.43
N CYS A 11 8.62 10.75 4.53
CA CYS A 11 8.12 9.41 4.21
C CYS A 11 9.18 8.63 3.47
N ALA A 12 8.86 7.39 3.12
CA ALA A 12 9.72 6.58 2.28
C ALA A 12 8.88 6.02 1.14
N VAL A 13 9.48 5.90 -0.04
CA VAL A 13 8.82 5.34 -1.21
C VAL A 13 9.36 3.94 -1.44
N ALA A 14 8.47 2.97 -1.50
CA ALA A 14 8.83 1.59 -1.80
C ALA A 14 8.42 1.31 -3.25
N ARG A 15 9.39 1.23 -4.14
CA ARG A 15 9.14 0.92 -5.55
C ARG A 15 9.27 -0.57 -5.78
N ILE A 16 8.25 -1.14 -6.40
CA ILE A 16 8.18 -2.56 -6.64
C ILE A 16 8.48 -2.84 -8.11
N PHE A 17 9.40 -3.77 -8.37
CA PHE A 17 9.79 -4.13 -9.71
C PHE A 17 9.59 -5.62 -9.96
N GLY A 18 9.20 -5.96 -11.18
CA GLY A 18 9.15 -7.34 -11.64
C GLY A 18 7.95 -8.11 -11.11
N PRO A 19 7.93 -9.40 -11.40
CA PRO A 19 6.81 -10.23 -10.97
C PRO A 19 6.93 -10.62 -9.50
N ALA A 20 5.80 -10.82 -8.87
CA ALA A 20 5.74 -11.39 -7.53
C ALA A 20 5.74 -12.91 -7.64
N ASP A 21 6.22 -13.58 -6.61
CA ASP A 21 6.26 -15.03 -6.58
C ASP A 21 5.86 -15.53 -5.18
N GLY A 22 6.04 -16.82 -4.95
CA GLY A 22 5.61 -17.41 -3.69
C GLY A 22 6.36 -16.95 -2.46
N LYS A 23 7.50 -16.29 -2.62
CA LYS A 23 8.29 -15.80 -1.49
C LYS A 23 8.06 -14.31 -1.23
N THR A 24 7.19 -13.70 -2.00
CA THR A 24 6.97 -12.27 -1.92
C THR A 24 6.49 -11.83 -0.54
N SER A 25 5.61 -12.58 0.09
CA SER A 25 5.09 -12.21 1.40
C SER A 25 6.19 -12.15 2.45
N PHE A 26 7.12 -13.10 2.43
CA PHE A 26 8.23 -13.07 3.37
C PHE A 26 9.14 -11.89 3.10
N LEU A 27 9.38 -11.60 1.84
CA LEU A 27 10.22 -10.48 1.47
C LEU A 27 9.62 -9.16 1.94
N ILE A 28 8.33 -8.98 1.77
CA ILE A 28 7.65 -7.77 2.18
C ILE A 28 7.71 -7.61 3.70
N LYS A 29 7.46 -8.67 4.43
CA LYS A 29 7.54 -8.64 5.88
C LYS A 29 8.94 -8.24 6.33
N ASP A 30 9.94 -8.86 5.72
CA ASP A 30 11.33 -8.58 6.06
C ASP A 30 11.70 -7.13 5.76
N ILE A 31 11.29 -6.62 4.60
CA ILE A 31 11.57 -5.24 4.21
C ILE A 31 10.93 -4.27 5.20
N VAL A 32 9.67 -4.46 5.50
CA VAL A 32 8.97 -3.52 6.38
C VAL A 32 9.59 -3.50 7.76
N HIS A 33 9.90 -4.68 8.29
CA HIS A 33 10.44 -4.74 9.65
C HIS A 33 11.90 -4.38 9.75
N THR A 34 12.65 -4.46 8.64
CA THR A 34 14.06 -4.13 8.65
C THR A 34 14.31 -2.67 8.29
N GLU A 35 13.62 -2.20 7.25
CA GLU A 35 13.86 -0.85 6.75
C GLU A 35 13.12 0.23 7.54
N PHE A 36 12.03 -0.13 8.19
CA PHE A 36 11.23 0.85 8.89
C PHE A 36 11.14 0.51 10.38
N ASP A 37 12.32 0.33 10.97
CA ASP A 37 12.42 0.03 12.38
C ASP A 37 12.02 1.26 13.16
N GLY A 38 11.14 1.10 14.11
CA GLY A 38 10.65 2.22 14.87
C GLY A 38 9.14 2.29 14.78
N CYS A 39 8.57 3.44 15.04
CA CYS A 39 7.13 3.54 15.08
C CYS A 39 6.58 4.40 13.96
N CYS A 40 5.36 4.07 13.55
CA CYS A 40 4.55 4.90 12.68
C CYS A 40 5.21 5.25 11.35
N PRO A 41 5.72 4.26 10.61
CA PRO A 41 6.33 4.58 9.32
C PRO A 41 5.29 5.12 8.34
N ARG A 42 5.73 6.05 7.49
CA ARG A 42 4.91 6.59 6.41
C ARG A 42 5.50 6.09 5.12
N ILE A 43 4.76 5.23 4.44
CA ILE A 43 5.26 4.56 3.25
C ILE A 43 4.34 4.81 2.07
N ILE A 44 4.93 5.13 0.92
CA ILE A 44 4.20 5.22 -0.34
C ILE A 44 4.64 4.02 -1.18
N LEU A 45 3.70 3.16 -1.50
CA LEU A 45 3.95 1.98 -2.32
C LEU A 45 3.75 2.37 -3.78
N ASP A 46 4.84 2.39 -4.55
CA ASP A 46 4.80 2.80 -5.95
C ASP A 46 4.77 1.54 -6.82
N MET A 47 3.64 1.32 -7.47
CA MET A 47 3.39 0.12 -8.26
C MET A 47 3.65 0.31 -9.75
N ALA A 48 4.23 1.43 -10.15
CA ALA A 48 4.41 1.73 -11.57
C ALA A 48 5.25 0.69 -12.30
N ASN A 49 6.24 0.13 -11.62
CA ASN A 49 7.18 -0.80 -12.23
C ASN A 49 6.86 -2.26 -11.96
N MET A 50 5.71 -2.55 -11.40
CA MET A 50 5.27 -3.91 -11.19
C MET A 50 4.94 -4.54 -12.54
N ASP A 51 5.35 -5.78 -12.72
CA ASP A 51 5.10 -6.48 -13.98
C ASP A 51 3.60 -6.70 -14.15
N ASP A 52 3.05 -6.18 -15.23
CA ASP A 52 1.62 -6.30 -15.50
C ASP A 52 1.21 -7.69 -16.00
N SER A 53 2.18 -8.58 -16.19
CA SER A 53 1.86 -9.96 -16.56
C SER A 53 1.30 -10.73 -15.38
N ASN A 54 1.50 -10.25 -14.15
CA ASN A 54 0.89 -10.89 -13.00
C ASN A 54 -0.62 -10.72 -13.04
N ASP A 55 -1.35 -11.71 -12.55
CA ASP A 55 -2.79 -11.57 -12.46
C ASP A 55 -3.14 -10.61 -11.32
N ILE A 56 -4.41 -10.25 -11.28
CA ILE A 56 -4.88 -9.29 -10.28
C ILE A 56 -4.69 -9.82 -8.87
N THR A 57 -4.94 -11.10 -8.68
CA THR A 57 -4.81 -11.73 -7.36
C THR A 57 -3.39 -11.58 -6.82
N THR A 58 -2.40 -11.81 -7.68
CA THR A 58 -1.00 -11.70 -7.27
C THR A 58 -0.65 -10.26 -6.88
N GLN A 59 -1.10 -9.31 -7.67
CA GLN A 59 -0.83 -7.90 -7.36
C GLN A 59 -1.53 -7.46 -6.08
N LEU A 60 -2.75 -7.93 -5.86
CA LEU A 60 -3.46 -7.63 -4.64
C LEU A 60 -2.77 -8.24 -3.42
N SER A 61 -2.15 -9.39 -3.59
CA SER A 61 -1.42 -10.03 -2.50
C SER A 61 -0.26 -9.14 -2.04
N VAL A 62 0.44 -8.51 -2.97
CA VAL A 62 1.54 -7.61 -2.64
C VAL A 62 1.00 -6.41 -1.84
N ILE A 63 -0.06 -5.80 -2.35
CA ILE A 63 -0.65 -4.63 -1.72
C ILE A 63 -1.14 -4.98 -0.31
N THR A 64 -1.84 -6.10 -0.19
CA THR A 64 -2.39 -6.54 1.09
C THR A 64 -1.29 -6.85 2.10
N ALA A 65 -0.21 -7.47 1.63
CA ALA A 65 0.91 -7.79 2.52
C ALA A 65 1.56 -6.53 3.07
N PHE A 66 1.78 -5.51 2.23
CA PHE A 66 2.30 -4.24 2.71
C PHE A 66 1.34 -3.60 3.70
N LYS A 67 0.06 -3.58 3.38
CA LYS A 67 -0.94 -2.98 4.26
C LYS A 67 -0.93 -3.64 5.64
N LYS A 68 -0.90 -4.96 5.66
CA LYS A 68 -0.91 -5.69 6.91
C LYS A 68 0.31 -5.35 7.76
N GLU A 69 1.50 -5.40 7.17
CA GLU A 69 2.72 -5.17 7.93
C GLU A 69 2.82 -3.72 8.42
N VAL A 70 2.44 -2.77 7.58
CA VAL A 70 2.47 -1.37 7.96
C VAL A 70 1.46 -1.08 9.08
N ASP A 71 0.27 -1.65 8.98
CA ASP A 71 -0.74 -1.47 10.02
C ASP A 71 -0.28 -2.04 11.36
N MET A 72 0.44 -3.16 11.33
CA MET A 72 0.96 -3.74 12.56
C MET A 72 1.97 -2.84 13.24
N MET A 73 2.59 -1.94 12.50
CA MET A 73 3.55 -0.98 13.04
C MET A 73 2.89 0.37 13.32
N ASN A 74 1.57 0.45 13.23
CA ASN A 74 0.83 1.70 13.38
C ASN A 74 1.27 2.75 12.37
N GLY A 75 1.65 2.29 11.18
CA GLY A 75 2.12 3.18 10.14
C GLY A 75 1.03 3.64 9.21
N PHE A 76 1.44 4.34 8.16
CA PHE A 76 0.55 4.87 7.15
C PHE A 76 1.03 4.37 5.78
N LEU A 77 0.11 3.86 4.99
CA LEU A 77 0.45 3.36 3.66
C LEU A 77 -0.39 4.07 2.61
N LYS A 78 0.28 4.64 1.60
CA LYS A 78 -0.37 5.15 0.42
C LYS A 78 0.09 4.32 -0.76
N ILE A 79 -0.79 4.14 -1.75
CA ILE A 79 -0.49 3.35 -2.93
C ILE A 79 -0.67 4.23 -4.14
N CYS A 80 0.30 4.23 -5.04
CA CYS A 80 0.20 5.05 -6.25
C CYS A 80 0.59 4.27 -7.48
N SER A 81 0.19 4.79 -8.62
CA SER A 81 0.59 4.28 -9.93
C SER A 81 0.15 2.85 -10.19
N LEU A 82 -1.04 2.50 -9.72
CA LEU A 82 -1.59 1.18 -9.98
C LEU A 82 -1.89 1.01 -11.47
N LYS A 83 -1.71 -0.21 -11.97
CA LYS A 83 -2.14 -0.52 -13.32
C LYS A 83 -3.66 -0.37 -13.41
N PRO A 84 -4.19 0.08 -14.55
CA PRO A 84 -5.62 0.36 -14.66
C PRO A 84 -6.53 -0.77 -14.23
N ARG A 85 -6.21 -2.01 -14.60
CA ARG A 85 -7.10 -3.12 -14.25
C ARG A 85 -7.11 -3.42 -12.75
N VAL A 86 -5.98 -3.17 -12.08
CA VAL A 86 -5.91 -3.38 -10.63
C VAL A 86 -6.67 -2.27 -9.93
N LYS A 87 -6.48 -1.04 -10.36
CA LYS A 87 -7.19 0.09 -9.80
C LYS A 87 -8.70 -0.09 -9.97
N ASP A 88 -9.12 -0.52 -11.17
CA ASP A 88 -10.52 -0.74 -11.48
C ASP A 88 -11.13 -1.79 -10.57
N TYR A 89 -10.39 -2.88 -10.35
CA TYR A 89 -10.85 -3.94 -9.45
C TYR A 89 -11.04 -3.42 -8.03
N LEU A 90 -10.10 -2.63 -7.55
CA LEU A 90 -10.19 -2.08 -6.20
C LEU A 90 -11.40 -1.17 -6.04
N LEU A 91 -11.65 -0.32 -7.04
CA LEU A 91 -12.78 0.58 -6.99
C LEU A 91 -14.10 -0.16 -7.07
N LYS A 92 -14.20 -1.15 -7.93
CA LYS A 92 -15.43 -1.93 -8.08
C LYS A 92 -15.78 -2.70 -6.83
N ASN A 93 -14.79 -3.11 -6.08
CA ASN A 93 -15.01 -3.87 -4.87
C ASN A 93 -14.94 -2.99 -3.62
N ARG A 94 -14.91 -1.69 -3.81
CA ARG A 94 -14.90 -0.70 -2.74
C ARG A 94 -13.73 -0.88 -1.79
N LEU A 95 -12.63 -1.38 -2.30
CA LEU A 95 -11.43 -1.57 -1.48
C LEU A 95 -10.67 -0.26 -1.30
N ASP A 96 -11.06 0.78 -2.04
CA ASP A 96 -10.50 2.11 -1.82
C ASP A 96 -10.89 2.67 -0.44
N ARG A 97 -11.81 2.02 0.26
CA ARG A 97 -12.11 2.39 1.63
C ARG A 97 -11.01 1.94 2.59
N ILE A 98 -10.29 0.90 2.19
CA ILE A 98 -9.23 0.32 3.02
C ILE A 98 -7.87 0.81 2.58
N PHE A 99 -7.67 0.93 1.28
CA PHE A 99 -6.40 1.34 0.71
C PHE A 99 -6.48 2.80 0.27
N ASP A 100 -5.46 3.57 0.62
CA ASP A 100 -5.37 4.98 0.26
C ASP A 100 -4.66 5.06 -1.09
N ILE A 101 -5.43 5.26 -2.15
CA ILE A 101 -4.97 5.11 -3.53
C ILE A 101 -4.83 6.47 -4.22
N TYR A 102 -3.72 6.66 -4.94
CA TYR A 102 -3.45 7.89 -5.67
C TYR A 102 -3.03 7.57 -7.09
N GLU A 103 -3.23 8.53 -7.99
CA GLU A 103 -2.88 8.34 -9.39
C GLU A 103 -1.39 8.24 -9.61
N ASP A 104 -0.62 9.08 -8.94
CA ASP A 104 0.82 9.12 -9.13
C ASP A 104 1.53 9.46 -7.83
N LEU A 105 2.85 9.40 -7.87
CA LEU A 105 3.67 9.63 -6.70
C LEU A 105 3.52 11.05 -6.17
N GLY A 106 3.47 12.03 -7.07
CA GLY A 106 3.33 13.41 -6.65
C GLY A 106 2.06 13.66 -5.86
N SER A 107 0.94 13.11 -6.34
CA SER A 107 -0.33 13.25 -5.63
C SER A 107 -0.28 12.59 -4.26
N ALA A 108 0.35 11.42 -4.18
CA ALA A 108 0.48 10.72 -2.92
C ALA A 108 1.32 11.53 -1.92
N GLU A 109 2.39 12.14 -2.39
CA GLU A 109 3.26 12.91 -1.50
C GLU A 109 2.58 14.16 -0.96
N LYS A 110 1.71 14.77 -1.74
CA LYS A 110 1.09 16.03 -1.37
C LYS A 110 -0.11 15.89 -0.45
N SER A 111 -0.73 14.72 -0.42
CA SER A 111 -1.96 14.56 0.34
C SER A 111 -1.67 14.35 1.82
N PRO A 112 -2.65 14.59 2.68
CA PRO A 112 -2.47 14.34 4.12
C PRO A 112 -2.23 12.89 4.42
N TRP A 113 -1.55 12.61 5.51
CA TRP A 113 -1.32 11.26 5.96
C TRP A 113 -2.42 10.86 6.93
N GLU A 114 -3.37 10.06 6.42
CA GLU A 114 -4.49 9.58 7.21
C GLU A 114 -4.51 8.07 7.18
N ARG A 115 -4.88 7.47 8.29
CA ARG A 115 -4.87 6.03 8.40
C ARG A 115 -6.22 5.44 8.02
N LYS A 116 -6.20 4.48 7.09
CA LYS A 116 -7.38 3.71 6.74
C LYS A 116 -7.21 2.31 7.29
N ARG A 117 -8.17 1.84 8.07
CA ARG A 117 -8.08 0.54 8.70
C ARG A 117 -9.29 -0.30 8.36
N TYR A 118 -9.08 -1.61 8.37
CA TYR A 118 -10.16 -2.55 8.15
C TYR A 118 -11.28 -2.31 9.14
N GLY A 119 -12.44 -2.01 8.61
CA GLY A 119 -13.67 -2.01 9.36
C GLY A 119 -13.91 -0.88 10.32
N LYS A 120 -12.90 -0.19 10.74
CA LYS A 120 -13.10 0.78 11.80
C LYS A 120 -13.82 2.02 11.35
N GLU A 121 -13.43 2.56 10.24
CA GLU A 121 -14.08 3.76 9.75
C GLU A 121 -15.54 3.52 9.45
N GLN A 122 -15.85 2.35 8.92
CA GLN A 122 -17.21 2.06 8.60
C GLN A 122 -18.08 2.05 9.82
N GLN A 123 -17.56 1.53 10.91
CA GLN A 123 -18.35 1.49 12.10
C GLN A 123 -18.70 2.86 12.60
N ARG A 124 -17.77 3.77 12.48
CA ARG A 124 -18.04 5.09 12.95
C ARG A 124 -18.93 5.86 12.04
N ASP A 125 -18.80 5.58 10.79
CA ASP A 125 -19.64 6.25 9.86
C ASP A 125 -21.03 5.94 10.03
N THR A 126 -21.29 4.85 10.54
CA THR A 126 -22.60 4.58 10.70
C THR A 126 -23.09 5.45 11.70
N GLY A 127 -22.90 5.65 11.54
CA GLY A 127 -23.29 6.14 12.12
C GLY A 127 -23.09 6.57 13.21
N THR A 128 -22.74 6.30 13.31
CA THR A 128 -22.49 6.69 14.03
C THR A 128 -22.29 7.70 13.97
N ALA A 129 -22.05 7.67 13.73
CA ALA A 129 -22.05 8.35 13.64
C ALA A 129 -22.39 8.84 13.62
N ALA A 130 -22.33 8.55 13.70
CA ALA A 130 -22.76 8.94 13.58
C ALA A 130 -22.99 9.22 13.23
#